data_d8793fa7f57b0d9c857c867a1d196e5f
#
_entry.id   d8793fa7f57b0d9c857c867a1d196e5f
#
_cell.length_a   1.000
_cell.length_b   1.000
_cell.length_c   1.000
_cell.angle_alpha   90.00
_cell.angle_beta   90.00
_cell.angle_gamma   90.00
#
_symmetry.space_group_name_H-M   'P 1'
#
loop_
_entity.id
_entity.type
_entity.pdbx_description
1 polymer ?
#
loop_
_entity_poly.entity_id
_entity_poly.type
_entity_poly.pdbx_seq_one_letter_code
_entity_poly.pdbx_strand_id
1 'polypeptide(L)'
;MIPSRYYVWCLTAPMAMLSLLWSLSLAVVLLGLFLIGLRDVLQTRHAILRNYPLIGHLRFLLEYIRPEMRQYFLEDDETPLPFSRNQRALVYQRAKGQNDKRGFGTLIDPYKPGAIWLSHSNVAVHPDENAFRVKIGNPSCLQPYDSSVLNVSAMSFGALSANAVRALNRGARLGNFAQDTGEGSISPYHRQEGGDLIWEIGSGYFGCRDAAGRFSAEKFAAQACDPQVRMIEIKLSQGAKPGHGGVLPAAKVSAEIALTRGVEIGKDCVSPATHSRFSTPIGLLEFVSELRGLSGGKPVGFKLCIGDPVEFMGICKAMLATGIVPDFIVIDGTEGGTGAAPVEFADHVGMPARDGLSFAHNALRGVGLRDSVRLAVAGKIVSGFDLATMLALGADWCNAARSFMFALGCIQSRSCHTDECPTGVATQNALRQRGLDVADRAARVANFHRATVQSLGELIGAAGLHSPSQLTARAFMIRDDKGRPVPLSLMYPETDHGVLLDSADARYAAVAAMYRDAWETSSADRFNVTSSHGSDQRNTRSEARA
;
A
#
# COMPACT_ATOMS: atom_id res chain seq x y z
N MET A 1 -47.55 8.78 34.26
CA MET A 1 -46.30 9.44 34.66
C MET A 1 -45.38 9.53 33.45
N ILE A 2 -44.83 10.73 33.16
CA ILE A 2 -43.84 10.87 32.11
C ILE A 2 -42.55 10.18 32.57
N PRO A 3 -41.93 9.29 31.78
CA PRO A 3 -40.65 8.66 32.17
C PRO A 3 -39.58 9.72 32.44
N SER A 4 -38.73 9.51 33.46
CA SER A 4 -37.70 10.47 33.89
C SER A 4 -36.74 10.86 32.75
N ARG A 5 -36.50 9.97 31.77
CA ARG A 5 -35.67 10.20 30.58
C ARG A 5 -36.18 11.32 29.67
N TYR A 6 -37.46 11.72 29.78
CA TYR A 6 -38.05 12.82 29.02
C TYR A 6 -38.04 14.14 29.76
N TYR A 7 -37.71 14.20 31.05
CA TYR A 7 -37.84 15.42 31.86
C TYR A 7 -37.09 16.60 31.28
N VAL A 8 -35.84 16.41 30.83
CA VAL A 8 -35.01 17.47 30.25
C VAL A 8 -35.72 18.10 29.05
N TRP A 9 -36.30 17.29 28.16
CA TRP A 9 -37.03 17.76 26.99
C TRP A 9 -38.36 18.41 27.41
N CYS A 10 -39.15 17.77 28.27
CA CYS A 10 -40.45 18.30 28.69
C CYS A 10 -40.33 19.67 29.41
N LEU A 11 -39.22 19.91 30.12
CA LEU A 11 -38.95 21.19 30.78
C LEU A 11 -38.71 22.35 29.79
N THR A 12 -38.27 22.08 28.56
CA THR A 12 -37.97 23.15 27.59
C THR A 12 -39.20 23.95 27.19
N ALA A 13 -40.41 23.32 27.12
CA ALA A 13 -41.62 24.02 26.76
C ALA A 13 -42.09 25.03 27.83
N PRO A 14 -42.27 24.66 29.12
CA PRO A 14 -42.65 25.61 30.15
C PRO A 14 -41.56 26.68 30.37
N MET A 15 -40.28 26.32 30.22
CA MET A 15 -39.18 27.31 30.30
C MET A 15 -39.22 28.30 29.12
N ALA A 16 -39.59 27.86 27.91
CA ALA A 16 -39.78 28.74 26.77
C ALA A 16 -40.90 29.76 27.03
N MET A 17 -42.02 29.31 27.57
CA MET A 17 -43.15 30.20 27.93
C MET A 17 -42.76 31.20 29.03
N LEU A 18 -42.05 30.75 30.04
CA LEU A 18 -41.59 31.61 31.14
C LEU A 18 -40.58 32.66 30.65
N SER A 19 -39.67 32.27 29.77
CA SER A 19 -38.63 33.16 29.24
C SER A 19 -39.15 34.27 28.35
N LEU A 20 -40.38 34.18 27.82
CA LEU A 20 -41.05 35.28 27.11
C LEU A 20 -41.22 36.54 27.97
N LEU A 21 -41.24 36.39 29.30
CA LEU A 21 -41.34 37.52 30.22
C LEU A 21 -40.05 38.34 30.31
N TRP A 22 -38.88 37.76 29.91
CA TRP A 22 -37.58 38.41 30.07
C TRP A 22 -36.77 38.52 28.79
N SER A 23 -36.90 37.56 27.87
CA SER A 23 -36.09 37.51 26.66
C SER A 23 -36.72 36.70 25.55
N LEU A 24 -37.14 37.37 24.49
CA LEU A 24 -37.68 36.72 23.28
C LEU A 24 -36.65 35.78 22.63
N SER A 25 -35.37 36.14 22.62
CA SER A 25 -34.33 35.31 22.05
C SER A 25 -34.16 34.00 22.81
N LEU A 26 -34.22 34.00 24.14
CA LEU A 26 -34.16 32.77 24.94
C LEU A 26 -35.40 31.90 24.73
N ALA A 27 -36.59 32.51 24.60
CA ALA A 27 -37.80 31.76 24.30
C ALA A 27 -37.73 31.04 22.96
N VAL A 28 -37.20 31.70 21.91
CA VAL A 28 -37.01 31.13 20.58
C VAL A 28 -36.02 29.95 20.64
N VAL A 29 -34.91 30.05 21.36
CA VAL A 29 -33.95 28.96 21.52
C VAL A 29 -34.59 27.77 22.22
N LEU A 30 -35.29 27.99 23.34
CA LEU A 30 -35.93 26.92 24.10
C LEU A 30 -37.07 26.23 23.31
N LEU A 31 -37.82 27.01 22.52
CA LEU A 31 -38.82 26.45 21.60
C LEU A 31 -38.17 25.62 20.51
N GLY A 32 -37.05 26.06 19.94
CA GLY A 32 -36.27 25.29 18.97
C GLY A 32 -35.82 23.96 19.55
N LEU A 33 -35.28 23.94 20.78
CA LEU A 33 -34.92 22.72 21.49
C LEU A 33 -36.12 21.80 21.72
N PHE A 34 -37.28 22.36 22.09
CA PHE A 34 -38.51 21.59 22.25
C PHE A 34 -38.91 20.89 20.93
N LEU A 35 -38.89 21.62 19.81
CA LEU A 35 -39.22 21.08 18.49
C LEU A 35 -38.22 20.00 18.03
N ILE A 36 -36.93 20.15 18.31
CA ILE A 36 -35.93 19.12 18.07
C ILE A 36 -36.27 17.88 18.88
N GLY A 37 -36.53 18.02 20.18
CA GLY A 37 -36.91 16.88 21.02
C GLY A 37 -38.21 16.21 20.61
N LEU A 38 -39.20 16.99 20.13
CA LEU A 38 -40.43 16.45 19.55
C LEU A 38 -40.17 15.60 18.32
N ARG A 39 -39.31 16.08 17.40
CA ARG A 39 -38.84 15.29 16.24
C ARG A 39 -38.15 14.03 16.69
N ASP A 40 -37.29 14.09 17.71
CA ASP A 40 -36.57 12.91 18.24
C ASP A 40 -37.54 11.83 18.73
N VAL A 41 -38.61 12.20 19.42
CA VAL A 41 -39.63 11.26 19.90
C VAL A 41 -40.45 10.66 18.76
N LEU A 42 -40.78 11.46 17.73
CA LEU A 42 -41.64 11.02 16.62
C LEU A 42 -40.88 10.18 15.57
N GLN A 43 -39.55 10.40 15.39
CA GLN A 43 -38.79 9.65 14.41
C GLN A 43 -38.62 8.17 14.82
N THR A 44 -38.42 7.27 13.83
CA THR A 44 -38.32 5.82 14.03
C THR A 44 -36.91 5.26 13.79
N ARG A 45 -35.98 6.08 13.25
CA ARG A 45 -34.66 5.63 12.80
C ARG A 45 -33.65 5.42 13.95
N HIS A 46 -33.72 6.21 15.01
CA HIS A 46 -32.73 6.22 16.09
C HIS A 46 -33.41 5.99 17.45
N ALA A 47 -33.34 4.76 17.97
CA ALA A 47 -33.92 4.38 19.26
C ALA A 47 -33.40 5.23 20.44
N ILE A 48 -32.10 5.61 20.41
CA ILE A 48 -31.49 6.45 21.48
C ILE A 48 -32.13 7.83 21.51
N LEU A 49 -32.27 8.53 20.38
CA LEU A 49 -32.90 9.85 20.32
C LEU A 49 -34.36 9.77 20.76
N ARG A 50 -35.07 8.72 20.34
CA ARG A 50 -36.45 8.50 20.73
C ARG A 50 -36.62 8.29 22.23
N ASN A 51 -35.68 7.59 22.87
CA ASN A 51 -35.71 7.32 24.31
C ASN A 51 -35.13 8.47 25.16
N TYR A 52 -34.20 9.26 24.62
CA TYR A 52 -33.49 10.35 25.29
C TYR A 52 -33.48 11.58 24.39
N PRO A 53 -34.67 12.22 24.15
CA PRO A 53 -34.73 13.38 23.30
C PRO A 53 -33.84 14.50 23.82
N LEU A 54 -33.19 15.22 22.91
CA LEU A 54 -32.14 16.22 23.11
C LEU A 54 -30.83 15.63 23.66
N ILE A 55 -30.84 14.96 24.81
CA ILE A 55 -29.61 14.42 25.45
C ILE A 55 -28.93 13.39 24.56
N GLY A 56 -29.72 12.62 23.80
CA GLY A 56 -29.17 11.64 22.86
C GLY A 56 -28.23 12.23 21.80
N HIS A 57 -28.43 13.50 21.42
CA HIS A 57 -27.53 14.20 20.48
C HIS A 57 -26.12 14.39 21.03
N LEU A 58 -25.94 14.53 22.36
CA LEU A 58 -24.62 14.62 22.98
C LEU A 58 -23.78 13.36 22.72
N ARG A 59 -24.42 12.19 22.78
CA ARG A 59 -23.74 10.93 22.43
C ARG A 59 -23.20 10.95 21.00
N PHE A 60 -24.02 11.36 20.02
CA PHE A 60 -23.60 11.41 18.62
C PHE A 60 -22.49 12.46 18.41
N LEU A 61 -22.55 13.60 19.11
CA LEU A 61 -21.48 14.59 19.11
C LEU A 61 -20.17 14.00 19.67
N LEU A 62 -20.23 13.28 20.78
CA LEU A 62 -19.05 12.63 21.37
C LEU A 62 -18.50 11.53 20.46
N GLU A 63 -19.35 10.76 19.80
CA GLU A 63 -18.90 9.78 18.81
C GLU A 63 -18.29 10.45 17.57
N TYR A 64 -18.81 11.59 17.14
CA TYR A 64 -18.30 12.36 16.02
C TYR A 64 -16.88 12.90 16.28
N ILE A 65 -16.61 13.43 17.48
CA ILE A 65 -15.29 13.97 17.85
C ILE A 65 -14.33 12.90 18.40
N ARG A 66 -14.81 11.67 18.63
CA ARG A 66 -14.01 10.57 19.21
C ARG A 66 -12.74 10.24 18.43
N PRO A 67 -12.73 10.19 17.08
CA PRO A 67 -11.52 9.90 16.32
C PRO A 67 -10.39 10.89 16.60
N GLU A 68 -10.72 12.20 16.67
CA GLU A 68 -9.78 13.26 16.97
C GLU A 68 -9.31 13.19 18.43
N MET A 69 -10.24 12.99 19.37
CA MET A 69 -9.91 12.83 20.78
C MET A 69 -8.95 11.64 20.99
N ARG A 70 -9.24 10.51 20.34
CA ARG A 70 -8.37 9.35 20.41
C ARG A 70 -6.98 9.65 19.82
N GLN A 71 -6.93 10.25 18.62
CA GLN A 71 -5.69 10.49 17.89
C GLN A 71 -4.78 11.51 18.58
N TYR A 72 -5.35 12.57 19.20
CA TYR A 72 -4.58 13.67 19.75
C TYR A 72 -4.34 13.58 21.27
N PHE A 73 -5.18 12.84 22.00
CA PHE A 73 -5.12 12.82 23.46
C PHE A 73 -4.96 11.45 24.09
N LEU A 74 -5.40 10.36 23.41
CA LEU A 74 -5.45 9.04 23.99
C LEU A 74 -4.54 8.02 23.29
N GLU A 75 -4.12 8.30 22.04
CA GLU A 75 -3.26 7.39 21.27
C GLU A 75 -1.84 7.43 21.84
N ASP A 76 -1.30 6.25 22.15
CA ASP A 76 0.09 6.06 22.51
C ASP A 76 1.02 6.43 21.34
N ASP A 77 2.14 7.05 21.64
CA ASP A 77 3.13 7.51 20.66
C ASP A 77 3.79 6.37 19.87
N GLU A 78 3.77 5.14 20.41
CA GLU A 78 4.44 3.98 19.83
C GLU A 78 3.51 3.00 19.10
N THR A 79 2.21 2.97 19.44
CA THR A 79 1.26 2.02 18.83
C THR A 79 1.13 2.23 17.31
N PRO A 80 1.59 1.26 16.45
CA PRO A 80 1.75 1.48 15.01
C PRO A 80 0.49 1.20 14.19
N LEU A 81 -0.70 1.56 14.64
CA LEU A 81 -1.98 1.22 14.00
C LEU A 81 -2.78 2.46 13.55
N PRO A 82 -2.82 2.75 12.24
CA PRO A 82 -1.97 2.17 11.16
C PRO A 82 -0.53 2.66 11.18
N PHE A 83 -0.24 3.89 11.63
CA PHE A 83 1.10 4.45 11.87
C PHE A 83 1.11 5.16 13.21
N SER A 84 2.16 4.91 14.02
CA SER A 84 2.34 5.57 15.31
C SER A 84 2.58 7.07 15.14
N ARG A 85 2.39 7.82 16.22
CA ARG A 85 2.70 9.25 16.25
C ARG A 85 4.19 9.50 15.96
N ASN A 86 5.09 8.67 16.51
CA ASN A 86 6.53 8.78 16.29
C ASN A 86 6.89 8.56 14.82
N GLN A 87 6.27 7.59 14.14
CA GLN A 87 6.49 7.36 12.70
C GLN A 87 6.03 8.57 11.87
N ARG A 88 4.85 9.11 12.14
CA ARG A 88 4.33 10.31 11.44
C ARG A 88 5.20 11.54 11.71
N ALA A 89 5.61 11.75 12.95
CA ALA A 89 6.47 12.87 13.35
C ALA A 89 7.81 12.84 12.60
N LEU A 90 8.46 11.68 12.50
CA LEU A 90 9.68 11.49 11.72
C LEU A 90 9.52 11.94 10.26
N VAL A 91 8.44 11.50 9.61
CA VAL A 91 8.16 11.92 8.23
C VAL A 91 7.94 13.43 8.13
N TYR A 92 7.17 14.02 9.04
CA TYR A 92 6.92 15.47 9.03
C TYR A 92 8.19 16.29 9.23
N GLN A 93 9.09 15.85 10.13
CA GLN A 93 10.37 16.51 10.39
C GLN A 93 11.25 16.45 9.14
N ARG A 94 11.45 15.26 8.56
CA ARG A 94 12.24 15.06 7.34
C ARG A 94 11.68 15.85 6.16
N ALA A 95 10.37 15.80 5.95
CA ALA A 95 9.70 16.53 4.88
C ALA A 95 9.91 18.05 4.99
N LYS A 96 9.90 18.59 6.19
CA LYS A 96 10.11 20.02 6.46
C LYS A 96 11.59 20.43 6.52
N GLY A 97 12.53 19.49 6.39
CA GLY A 97 13.95 19.75 6.60
C GLY A 97 14.30 20.13 8.05
N GLN A 98 13.49 19.70 9.00
CA GLN A 98 13.71 19.92 10.43
C GLN A 98 14.66 18.85 10.99
N ASN A 99 15.27 19.15 12.14
CA ASN A 99 16.11 18.19 12.84
C ASN A 99 15.28 16.98 13.29
N ASP A 100 15.64 15.78 12.82
CA ASP A 100 15.03 14.50 13.15
C ASP A 100 15.80 13.70 14.22
N LYS A 101 16.82 14.32 14.81
CA LYS A 101 17.63 13.71 15.88
C LYS A 101 16.85 13.67 17.19
N ARG A 102 17.08 12.62 17.96
CA ARG A 102 16.42 12.38 19.22
C ARG A 102 17.40 12.56 20.39
N GLY A 103 17.06 13.47 21.29
CA GLY A 103 17.78 13.62 22.55
C GLY A 103 17.42 12.53 23.55
N PHE A 104 18.20 12.39 24.63
CA PHE A 104 18.04 11.46 25.75
C PHE A 104 18.18 9.97 25.39
N GLY A 105 18.01 9.53 24.17
CA GLY A 105 18.14 8.13 23.78
C GLY A 105 16.89 7.53 23.14
N THR A 106 16.79 6.20 23.18
CA THR A 106 15.71 5.46 22.53
C THR A 106 14.37 5.65 23.27
N LEU A 107 13.28 5.73 22.49
CA LEU A 107 11.90 5.62 22.98
C LEU A 107 11.31 4.23 22.73
N ILE A 108 12.12 3.31 22.16
CA ILE A 108 11.70 1.92 21.90
C ILE A 108 12.34 1.06 22.96
N ASP A 109 11.56 0.14 23.54
CA ASP A 109 12.08 -0.88 24.44
C ASP A 109 12.87 -1.93 23.63
N PRO A 110 14.23 -1.96 23.74
CA PRO A 110 15.06 -2.90 22.99
C PRO A 110 14.98 -4.33 23.56
N TYR A 111 14.31 -4.53 24.69
CA TYR A 111 14.15 -5.83 25.33
C TYR A 111 12.81 -6.51 25.02
N LYS A 112 11.89 -5.80 24.37
CA LYS A 112 10.58 -6.31 23.96
C LYS A 112 10.72 -7.40 22.89
N PRO A 113 9.98 -8.52 22.97
CA PRO A 113 9.87 -9.48 21.87
C PRO A 113 9.53 -8.79 20.53
N GLY A 114 10.20 -9.21 19.46
CA GLY A 114 10.06 -8.59 18.13
C GLY A 114 10.92 -7.33 17.92
N ALA A 115 11.66 -6.84 18.93
CA ALA A 115 12.61 -5.74 18.74
C ALA A 115 13.75 -6.18 17.81
N ILE A 116 14.02 -5.36 16.78
CA ILE A 116 15.04 -5.62 15.75
C ILE A 116 16.08 -4.52 15.83
N TRP A 117 17.36 -4.88 15.66
CA TRP A 117 18.47 -3.94 15.55
C TRP A 117 19.51 -4.40 14.55
N LEU A 118 20.23 -3.45 13.98
CA LEU A 118 21.38 -3.68 13.10
C LEU A 118 22.66 -3.81 13.93
N SER A 119 23.47 -4.81 13.65
CA SER A 119 24.79 -4.96 14.24
C SER A 119 25.75 -3.94 13.61
N HIS A 120 26.39 -3.13 14.42
CA HIS A 120 27.39 -2.15 13.94
C HIS A 120 28.78 -2.75 13.88
N SER A 121 29.65 -2.15 13.06
CA SER A 121 31.09 -2.44 12.99
C SER A 121 31.88 -1.46 13.86
N ASN A 122 32.96 -1.92 14.45
CA ASN A 122 33.95 -1.01 15.08
C ASN A 122 34.77 -0.23 14.03
N VAL A 123 34.66 -0.62 12.76
CA VAL A 123 35.29 0.06 11.62
C VAL A 123 34.18 0.53 10.70
N ALA A 124 33.59 1.67 11.04
CA ALA A 124 32.58 2.31 10.21
C ALA A 124 33.17 2.84 8.91
N VAL A 125 32.40 2.86 7.84
CA VAL A 125 32.82 3.35 6.52
C VAL A 125 31.82 4.39 6.00
N HIS A 126 32.19 5.11 4.95
CA HIS A 126 31.29 5.98 4.21
C HIS A 126 30.89 5.28 2.92
N PRO A 127 29.58 4.91 2.75
CA PRO A 127 29.10 4.31 1.51
C PRO A 127 29.23 5.28 0.33
N ASP A 128 29.39 4.74 -0.89
CA ASP A 128 29.31 5.52 -2.11
C ASP A 128 27.88 6.05 -2.31
N GLU A 129 27.71 7.35 -2.54
CA GLU A 129 26.41 7.98 -2.79
C GLU A 129 25.70 7.37 -4.02
N ASN A 130 26.45 6.89 -5.02
CA ASN A 130 25.91 6.23 -6.19
C ASN A 130 25.38 4.82 -5.92
N ALA A 131 25.74 4.20 -4.79
CA ALA A 131 25.34 2.86 -4.42
C ALA A 131 23.84 2.74 -4.07
N PHE A 132 23.12 3.87 -3.94
CA PHE A 132 21.69 3.90 -3.59
C PHE A 132 20.76 3.91 -4.81
N ARG A 133 21.27 3.40 -5.93
CA ARG A 133 20.50 3.22 -7.16
C ARG A 133 20.51 1.75 -7.59
N VAL A 134 19.44 1.35 -8.29
CA VAL A 134 19.22 -0.02 -8.74
C VAL A 134 18.95 -0.02 -10.23
N LYS A 135 19.79 -0.72 -10.98
CA LYS A 135 19.54 -0.96 -12.41
C LYS A 135 18.46 -2.02 -12.58
N ILE A 136 17.34 -1.65 -13.20
CA ILE A 136 16.20 -2.50 -13.48
C ILE A 136 16.15 -2.76 -14.98
N GLY A 137 16.09 -4.02 -15.36
CA GLY A 137 16.10 -4.52 -16.73
C GLY A 137 17.00 -5.75 -16.83
N ASN A 138 16.43 -6.87 -17.27
CA ASN A 138 17.16 -8.09 -17.59
C ASN A 138 17.76 -8.03 -19.02
N PRO A 139 18.46 -9.07 -19.52
CA PRO A 139 19.05 -9.03 -20.87
C PRO A 139 18.06 -8.82 -22.01
N SER A 140 16.77 -9.08 -21.82
CA SER A 140 15.71 -8.85 -22.82
C SER A 140 15.20 -7.40 -22.83
N CYS A 141 15.58 -6.59 -21.84
CA CYS A 141 15.22 -5.19 -21.72
C CYS A 141 16.17 -4.30 -22.53
N LEU A 142 15.65 -3.50 -23.46
CA LEU A 142 16.44 -2.62 -24.30
C LEU A 142 16.68 -1.23 -23.68
N GLN A 143 15.83 -0.81 -22.74
CA GLN A 143 15.86 0.49 -22.10
C GLN A 143 15.88 0.34 -20.56
N PRO A 144 16.95 -0.20 -19.97
CA PRO A 144 17.02 -0.39 -18.51
C PRO A 144 16.88 0.95 -17.79
N TYR A 145 16.23 0.93 -16.64
CA TYR A 145 16.02 2.11 -15.80
C TYR A 145 16.91 2.06 -14.56
N ASP A 146 17.59 3.17 -14.29
CA ASP A 146 18.37 3.37 -13.07
C ASP A 146 17.48 4.03 -12.01
N SER A 147 16.92 3.23 -11.11
CA SER A 147 15.94 3.63 -10.11
C SER A 147 16.57 3.95 -8.76
N SER A 148 15.95 4.81 -7.97
CA SER A 148 16.28 4.96 -6.56
C SER A 148 15.91 3.70 -5.76
N VAL A 149 16.62 3.45 -4.63
CA VAL A 149 16.25 2.41 -3.66
C VAL A 149 14.94 2.69 -2.92
N LEU A 150 14.37 3.89 -3.07
CA LEU A 150 13.07 4.29 -2.52
C LEU A 150 12.28 5.06 -3.58
N ASN A 151 11.07 4.59 -3.91
CA ASN A 151 10.18 5.24 -4.88
C ASN A 151 8.77 5.44 -4.30
N VAL A 152 7.97 6.30 -4.95
CA VAL A 152 6.56 6.48 -4.61
C VAL A 152 5.77 5.27 -5.11
N SER A 153 5.11 4.56 -4.20
CA SER A 153 4.23 3.43 -4.52
C SER A 153 2.95 3.87 -5.22
N ALA A 154 2.28 2.93 -5.86
CA ALA A 154 1.04 3.08 -6.61
C ALA A 154 -0.05 3.87 -5.87
N MET A 155 -0.40 5.03 -6.40
CA MET A 155 -1.49 5.88 -5.90
C MET A 155 -2.16 6.62 -7.06
N SER A 156 -3.37 6.21 -7.43
CA SER A 156 -4.04 6.71 -8.63
C SER A 156 -4.58 8.14 -8.48
N PHE A 157 -4.62 8.87 -9.60
CA PHE A 157 -5.48 10.05 -9.72
C PHE A 157 -6.96 9.64 -9.58
N GLY A 158 -7.67 10.33 -8.72
CA GLY A 158 -9.01 9.97 -8.27
C GLY A 158 -9.01 9.41 -6.84
N ALA A 159 -8.06 8.55 -6.47
CA ALA A 159 -7.77 8.27 -5.07
C ALA A 159 -7.09 9.48 -4.40
N LEU A 160 -6.09 10.04 -5.07
CA LEU A 160 -5.46 11.31 -4.71
C LEU A 160 -6.03 12.49 -5.52
N SER A 161 -5.89 13.69 -4.96
CA SER A 161 -6.21 14.94 -5.65
C SER A 161 -5.20 15.27 -6.75
N ALA A 162 -5.59 16.13 -7.69
CA ALA A 162 -4.72 16.64 -8.74
C ALA A 162 -3.44 17.27 -8.17
N ASN A 163 -3.57 18.13 -7.16
CA ASN A 163 -2.43 18.80 -6.53
C ASN A 163 -1.51 17.81 -5.80
N ALA A 164 -2.06 16.75 -5.19
CA ALA A 164 -1.25 15.70 -4.56
C ALA A 164 -0.43 14.93 -5.60
N VAL A 165 -1.05 14.51 -6.72
CA VAL A 165 -0.35 13.83 -7.82
C VAL A 165 0.78 14.69 -8.38
N ARG A 166 0.50 15.99 -8.66
CA ARG A 166 1.51 16.94 -9.14
C ARG A 166 2.66 17.11 -8.15
N ALA A 167 2.35 17.28 -6.88
CA ALA A 167 3.38 17.46 -5.85
C ALA A 167 4.27 16.22 -5.70
N LEU A 168 3.70 15.01 -5.79
CA LEU A 168 4.47 13.75 -5.80
C LEU A 168 5.38 13.68 -7.02
N ASN A 169 4.85 13.95 -8.23
CA ASN A 169 5.61 13.87 -9.46
C ASN A 169 6.75 14.91 -9.52
N ARG A 170 6.47 16.16 -9.17
CA ARG A 170 7.49 17.20 -9.07
C ARG A 170 8.55 16.87 -8.01
N GLY A 171 8.13 16.33 -6.86
CA GLY A 171 9.04 15.88 -5.81
C GLY A 171 9.92 14.72 -6.26
N ALA A 172 9.36 13.76 -7.01
CA ALA A 172 10.10 12.66 -7.62
C ALA A 172 11.17 13.18 -8.59
N ARG A 173 10.82 14.15 -9.46
CA ARG A 173 11.79 14.80 -10.34
C ARG A 173 12.92 15.50 -9.56
N LEU A 174 12.56 16.26 -8.51
CA LEU A 174 13.55 16.99 -7.69
C LEU A 174 14.50 16.05 -6.93
N GLY A 175 14.02 14.88 -6.53
CA GLY A 175 14.78 13.87 -5.79
C GLY A 175 15.36 12.75 -6.66
N ASN A 176 15.16 12.77 -7.98
CA ASN A 176 15.61 11.75 -8.93
C ASN A 176 15.16 10.33 -8.55
N PHE A 177 13.85 10.16 -8.34
CA PHE A 177 13.19 8.88 -8.10
C PHE A 177 11.86 8.80 -8.86
N ALA A 178 11.24 7.62 -8.90
CA ALA A 178 10.03 7.39 -9.69
C ALA A 178 8.73 7.57 -8.88
N GLN A 179 7.65 7.93 -9.58
CA GLN A 179 6.29 7.85 -9.09
C GLN A 179 5.52 6.77 -9.83
N ASP A 180 4.94 5.84 -9.10
CA ASP A 180 3.97 4.90 -9.64
C ASP A 180 2.60 5.56 -9.75
N THR A 181 1.99 5.42 -10.94
CA THR A 181 0.71 6.06 -11.29
C THR A 181 -0.49 5.46 -10.58
N GLY A 182 -0.37 4.21 -10.09
CA GLY A 182 -1.52 3.41 -9.73
C GLY A 182 -2.40 3.05 -10.93
N GLU A 183 -3.36 2.15 -10.75
CA GLU A 183 -4.21 1.56 -11.80
C GLU A 183 -5.14 2.55 -12.54
N GLY A 184 -5.19 3.81 -12.12
CA GLY A 184 -6.13 4.82 -12.63
C GLY A 184 -5.77 5.44 -13.97
N SER A 185 -4.80 4.92 -14.70
CA SER A 185 -4.17 5.52 -15.88
C SER A 185 -3.18 6.65 -15.58
N ILE A 186 -2.42 7.05 -16.57
CA ILE A 186 -1.60 8.26 -16.53
C ILE A 186 -2.51 9.47 -16.74
N SER A 187 -2.68 10.30 -15.72
CA SER A 187 -3.46 11.54 -15.81
C SER A 187 -2.63 12.69 -16.36
N PRO A 188 -3.26 13.80 -16.82
CA PRO A 188 -2.54 15.02 -17.16
C PRO A 188 -1.63 15.53 -16.03
N TYR A 189 -2.02 15.30 -14.78
CA TYR A 189 -1.27 15.73 -13.59
C TYR A 189 0.01 14.93 -13.34
N HIS A 190 0.09 13.68 -13.76
CA HIS A 190 1.33 12.91 -13.78
C HIS A 190 2.32 13.44 -14.82
N ARG A 191 1.83 14.04 -15.91
CA ARG A 191 2.68 14.53 -17.02
C ARG A 191 3.21 15.94 -16.80
N GLN A 192 2.45 16.80 -16.11
CA GLN A 192 2.75 18.24 -16.01
C GLN A 192 4.09 18.56 -15.36
N GLU A 193 4.57 17.75 -14.44
CA GLU A 193 5.76 18.06 -13.65
C GLU A 193 7.03 17.33 -14.13
N GLY A 194 6.91 16.38 -15.06
CA GLY A 194 8.03 15.75 -15.79
C GLY A 194 8.91 14.81 -14.95
N GLY A 195 8.41 14.29 -13.83
CA GLY A 195 9.09 13.26 -13.05
C GLY A 195 8.88 11.87 -13.63
N ASP A 196 9.86 10.98 -13.48
CA ASP A 196 9.83 9.60 -13.98
C ASP A 196 8.61 8.82 -13.46
N LEU A 197 7.95 8.09 -14.36
CA LEU A 197 6.75 7.31 -14.05
C LEU A 197 6.99 5.81 -14.16
N ILE A 198 6.40 5.08 -13.21
CA ILE A 198 6.08 3.65 -13.34
C ILE A 198 4.60 3.61 -13.69
N TRP A 199 4.25 3.08 -14.86
CA TRP A 199 2.84 2.99 -15.27
C TRP A 199 2.25 1.67 -14.84
N GLU A 200 1.33 1.73 -13.87
CA GLU A 200 0.61 0.55 -13.39
C GLU A 200 -0.60 0.22 -14.28
N ILE A 201 -0.65 -1.02 -14.76
CA ILE A 201 -1.73 -1.58 -15.57
C ILE A 201 -2.58 -2.51 -14.69
N GLY A 202 -3.74 -2.05 -14.26
CA GLY A 202 -4.71 -2.88 -13.55
C GLY A 202 -5.63 -3.67 -14.47
N SER A 203 -6.44 -4.55 -13.89
CA SER A 203 -7.41 -5.41 -14.60
C SER A 203 -8.51 -4.64 -15.36
N GLY A 204 -8.70 -3.34 -15.03
CA GLY A 204 -9.60 -2.44 -15.76
C GLY A 204 -8.97 -1.81 -17.00
N TYR A 205 -7.67 -1.99 -17.22
CA TYR A 205 -6.89 -1.44 -18.35
C TYR A 205 -7.11 0.06 -18.59
N PHE A 206 -7.34 0.84 -17.54
CA PHE A 206 -7.57 2.28 -17.67
C PHE A 206 -6.39 2.96 -18.39
N GLY A 207 -6.72 3.79 -19.37
CA GLY A 207 -5.75 4.46 -20.24
C GLY A 207 -5.29 3.63 -21.46
N CYS A 208 -5.49 2.32 -21.46
CA CYS A 208 -5.17 1.44 -22.60
C CYS A 208 -6.29 0.43 -22.91
N ARG A 209 -7.54 0.80 -22.68
CA ARG A 209 -8.71 -0.06 -22.93
C ARG A 209 -9.49 0.34 -24.18
N ASP A 210 -10.12 -0.64 -24.84
CA ASP A 210 -11.09 -0.41 -25.90
C ASP A 210 -12.49 -0.01 -25.33
N ALA A 211 -13.46 0.21 -26.22
CA ALA A 211 -14.83 0.55 -25.82
C ALA A 211 -15.54 -0.57 -25.04
N ALA A 212 -15.10 -1.83 -25.20
CA ALA A 212 -15.60 -2.99 -24.46
C ALA A 212 -14.87 -3.23 -23.13
N GLY A 213 -13.92 -2.36 -22.77
CA GLY A 213 -13.13 -2.46 -21.56
C GLY A 213 -11.95 -3.46 -21.62
N ARG A 214 -11.61 -3.99 -22.79
CA ARG A 214 -10.52 -4.93 -23.00
C ARG A 214 -9.22 -4.20 -23.31
N PHE A 215 -8.08 -4.86 -23.10
CA PHE A 215 -6.76 -4.32 -23.43
C PHE A 215 -6.65 -3.96 -24.92
N SER A 216 -6.12 -2.76 -25.21
CA SER A 216 -5.80 -2.25 -26.56
C SER A 216 -4.30 -2.01 -26.69
N ALA A 217 -3.63 -2.82 -27.50
CA ALA A 217 -2.20 -2.71 -27.77
C ALA A 217 -1.81 -1.35 -28.35
N GLU A 218 -2.63 -0.80 -29.26
CA GLU A 218 -2.41 0.51 -29.88
C GLU A 218 -2.41 1.64 -28.83
N LYS A 219 -3.45 1.69 -27.98
CA LYS A 219 -3.56 2.71 -26.93
C LYS A 219 -2.47 2.55 -25.87
N PHE A 220 -2.08 1.30 -25.57
CA PHE A 220 -0.97 1.03 -24.67
C PHE A 220 0.34 1.59 -25.24
N ALA A 221 0.70 1.21 -26.47
CA ALA A 221 1.94 1.65 -27.13
C ALA A 221 2.04 3.18 -27.20
N ALA A 222 0.93 3.87 -27.53
CA ALA A 222 0.86 5.32 -27.60
C ALA A 222 1.25 6.01 -26.28
N GLN A 223 0.93 5.42 -25.13
CA GLN A 223 1.30 5.96 -23.82
C GLN A 223 2.63 5.41 -23.29
N ALA A 224 2.90 4.12 -23.50
CA ALA A 224 4.09 3.46 -22.99
C ALA A 224 5.39 3.97 -23.62
N CYS A 225 5.35 4.43 -24.87
CA CYS A 225 6.52 4.98 -25.57
C CYS A 225 6.90 6.40 -25.10
N ASP A 226 6.07 7.08 -24.31
CA ASP A 226 6.41 8.39 -23.72
C ASP A 226 7.71 8.29 -22.92
N PRO A 227 8.69 9.21 -23.09
CA PRO A 227 9.97 9.19 -22.40
C PRO A 227 9.86 9.28 -20.86
N GLN A 228 8.78 9.89 -20.34
CA GLN A 228 8.53 9.99 -18.90
C GLN A 228 8.17 8.64 -18.28
N VAL A 229 7.58 7.72 -19.05
CA VAL A 229 7.27 6.35 -18.61
C VAL A 229 8.56 5.53 -18.65
N ARG A 230 9.07 5.16 -17.48
CA ARG A 230 10.33 4.42 -17.35
C ARG A 230 10.14 2.92 -17.19
N MET A 231 9.08 2.51 -16.52
CA MET A 231 8.76 1.10 -16.29
C MET A 231 7.26 0.85 -16.43
N ILE A 232 6.90 -0.39 -16.71
CA ILE A 232 5.51 -0.87 -16.81
C ILE A 232 5.28 -1.90 -15.70
N GLU A 233 4.24 -1.74 -14.90
CA GLU A 233 3.88 -2.64 -13.82
C GLU A 233 2.48 -3.24 -14.02
N ILE A 234 2.36 -4.56 -14.18
CA ILE A 234 1.08 -5.27 -14.23
C ILE A 234 0.62 -5.51 -12.78
N LYS A 235 -0.52 -4.96 -12.39
CA LYS A 235 -1.06 -5.18 -11.05
C LYS A 235 -1.93 -6.43 -11.01
N LEU A 236 -1.43 -7.52 -10.41
CA LEU A 236 -2.20 -8.73 -10.15
C LEU A 236 -3.07 -8.56 -8.90
N SER A 237 -2.50 -8.02 -7.82
CA SER A 237 -3.22 -7.72 -6.58
C SER A 237 -2.53 -6.59 -5.81
N GLN A 238 -3.17 -6.12 -4.74
CA GLN A 238 -2.60 -5.13 -3.82
C GLN A 238 -2.78 -5.60 -2.38
N GLY A 239 -1.82 -5.31 -1.50
CA GLY A 239 -1.80 -5.78 -0.12
C GLY A 239 -3.00 -5.34 0.72
N ALA A 240 -3.56 -4.16 0.46
CA ALA A 240 -4.70 -3.63 1.19
C ALA A 240 -6.01 -4.42 1.01
N LYS A 241 -6.16 -5.14 -0.11
CA LYS A 241 -7.33 -5.97 -0.43
C LYS A 241 -7.00 -6.99 -1.53
N PRO A 242 -6.19 -8.01 -1.24
CA PRO A 242 -5.80 -8.99 -2.24
C PRO A 242 -7.02 -9.77 -2.76
N GLY A 243 -7.06 -10.05 -4.05
CA GLY A 243 -8.18 -10.75 -4.68
C GLY A 243 -9.47 -9.93 -4.85
N HIS A 244 -9.49 -8.67 -4.43
CA HIS A 244 -10.61 -7.76 -4.62
C HIS A 244 -10.23 -6.67 -5.62
N GLY A 245 -11.04 -6.47 -6.66
CA GLY A 245 -10.81 -5.45 -7.68
C GLY A 245 -10.76 -4.02 -7.13
N GLY A 246 -10.21 -3.10 -7.91
CA GLY A 246 -10.19 -1.67 -7.57
C GLY A 246 -11.59 -1.07 -7.52
N VAL A 247 -11.87 -0.21 -6.55
CA VAL A 247 -13.13 0.54 -6.45
C VAL A 247 -12.82 2.01 -6.24
N LEU A 248 -13.35 2.87 -7.12
CA LEU A 248 -13.41 4.31 -6.90
C LEU A 248 -14.89 4.69 -6.77
N PRO A 249 -15.34 5.18 -5.59
CA PRO A 249 -16.74 5.52 -5.36
C PRO A 249 -17.24 6.60 -6.32
N ALA A 250 -18.51 6.51 -6.73
CA ALA A 250 -19.19 7.43 -7.64
C ALA A 250 -18.99 8.91 -7.28
N ALA A 251 -19.03 9.24 -5.99
CA ALA A 251 -18.82 10.59 -5.47
C ALA A 251 -17.46 11.20 -5.87
N LYS A 252 -16.45 10.36 -6.17
CA LYS A 252 -15.12 10.79 -6.63
C LYS A 252 -14.95 10.78 -8.14
N VAL A 253 -15.88 10.18 -8.90
CA VAL A 253 -15.76 10.06 -10.37
C VAL A 253 -16.24 11.35 -11.02
N SER A 254 -15.35 12.34 -11.05
CA SER A 254 -15.54 13.60 -11.80
C SER A 254 -15.46 13.39 -13.32
N ALA A 255 -15.89 14.40 -14.09
CA ALA A 255 -15.77 14.38 -15.56
C ALA A 255 -14.33 14.11 -16.04
N GLU A 256 -13.35 14.69 -15.37
CA GLU A 256 -11.93 14.55 -15.68
C GLU A 256 -11.41 13.13 -15.39
N ILE A 257 -11.82 12.54 -14.27
CA ILE A 257 -11.49 11.15 -13.92
C ILE A 257 -12.17 10.17 -14.87
N ALA A 258 -13.44 10.45 -15.22
CA ALA A 258 -14.19 9.66 -16.20
C ALA A 258 -13.48 9.65 -17.56
N LEU A 259 -13.01 10.81 -18.03
CA LEU A 259 -12.24 10.93 -19.26
C LEU A 259 -10.90 10.18 -19.17
N THR A 260 -10.15 10.35 -18.06
CA THR A 260 -8.84 9.71 -17.84
C THR A 260 -8.93 8.19 -17.83
N ARG A 261 -10.00 7.64 -17.24
CA ARG A 261 -10.21 6.20 -17.11
C ARG A 261 -11.04 5.59 -18.25
N GLY A 262 -11.72 6.40 -19.06
CA GLY A 262 -12.67 5.94 -20.07
C GLY A 262 -13.90 5.26 -19.44
N VAL A 263 -14.51 5.88 -18.41
CA VAL A 263 -15.68 5.38 -17.67
C VAL A 263 -16.79 6.43 -17.60
N GLU A 264 -18.00 6.04 -17.15
CA GLU A 264 -19.13 6.96 -17.00
C GLU A 264 -19.00 7.83 -15.75
N ILE A 265 -19.41 9.09 -15.86
CA ILE A 265 -19.40 10.06 -14.76
C ILE A 265 -20.44 9.65 -13.71
N GLY A 266 -20.08 9.81 -12.42
CA GLY A 266 -21.01 9.64 -11.30
C GLY A 266 -21.48 8.21 -11.05
N LYS A 267 -20.80 7.22 -11.64
CA LYS A 267 -20.96 5.80 -11.33
C LYS A 267 -19.72 5.26 -10.64
N ASP A 268 -19.90 4.23 -9.80
CA ASP A 268 -18.77 3.52 -9.20
C ASP A 268 -17.86 2.96 -10.30
N CYS A 269 -16.58 3.28 -10.24
CA CYS A 269 -15.59 2.75 -11.16
C CYS A 269 -14.95 1.50 -10.54
N VAL A 270 -15.41 0.33 -10.98
CA VAL A 270 -14.97 -0.97 -10.47
C VAL A 270 -14.04 -1.64 -11.48
N SER A 271 -12.87 -2.09 -11.03
CA SER A 271 -11.99 -2.96 -11.82
C SER A 271 -12.36 -4.42 -11.56
N PRO A 272 -12.32 -5.31 -12.56
CA PRO A 272 -12.44 -6.74 -12.35
C PRO A 272 -11.41 -7.26 -11.33
N ALA A 273 -11.73 -8.36 -10.63
CA ALA A 273 -10.80 -9.00 -9.69
C ALA A 273 -9.59 -9.61 -10.40
N THR A 274 -9.75 -10.02 -11.67
CA THR A 274 -8.72 -10.69 -12.48
C THR A 274 -8.57 -10.01 -13.84
N HIS A 275 -7.42 -10.18 -14.47
CA HIS A 275 -7.16 -9.72 -15.83
C HIS A 275 -7.91 -10.59 -16.85
N SER A 276 -8.51 -9.96 -17.86
CA SER A 276 -9.14 -10.70 -18.98
C SER A 276 -8.13 -11.13 -20.06
N ARG A 277 -6.90 -10.62 -20.02
CA ARG A 277 -5.85 -10.90 -21.03
C ARG A 277 -5.19 -12.25 -20.80
N PHE A 278 -5.14 -12.73 -19.56
CA PHE A 278 -4.55 -14.01 -19.17
C PHE A 278 -5.28 -14.62 -17.98
N SER A 279 -5.20 -15.95 -17.87
CA SER A 279 -5.77 -16.74 -16.76
C SER A 279 -4.79 -17.80 -16.23
N THR A 280 -3.57 -17.85 -16.78
CA THR A 280 -2.53 -18.82 -16.43
C THR A 280 -1.20 -18.09 -16.17
N PRO A 281 -0.27 -18.70 -15.40
CA PRO A 281 1.08 -18.17 -15.23
C PRO A 281 1.83 -17.98 -16.57
N ILE A 282 1.71 -18.91 -17.52
CA ILE A 282 2.29 -18.75 -18.87
C ILE A 282 1.69 -17.54 -19.56
N GLY A 283 0.36 -17.41 -19.57
CA GLY A 283 -0.31 -16.25 -20.19
C GLY A 283 0.09 -14.90 -19.57
N LEU A 284 0.36 -14.85 -18.26
CA LEU A 284 0.93 -13.68 -17.61
C LEU A 284 2.30 -13.30 -18.21
N LEU A 285 3.19 -14.29 -18.38
CA LEU A 285 4.53 -14.03 -18.90
C LEU A 285 4.52 -13.67 -20.40
N GLU A 286 3.63 -14.28 -21.19
CA GLU A 286 3.38 -13.86 -22.57
C GLU A 286 2.92 -12.39 -22.63
N PHE A 287 2.04 -11.98 -21.71
CA PHE A 287 1.61 -10.58 -21.60
C PHE A 287 2.77 -9.64 -21.18
N VAL A 288 3.65 -10.06 -20.26
CA VAL A 288 4.90 -9.34 -19.95
C VAL A 288 5.75 -9.11 -21.21
N SER A 289 5.93 -10.17 -22.01
CA SER A 289 6.71 -10.08 -23.26
C SER A 289 6.05 -9.17 -24.30
N GLU A 290 4.73 -9.26 -24.44
CA GLU A 290 3.94 -8.38 -25.33
C GLU A 290 4.11 -6.90 -24.92
N LEU A 291 3.91 -6.57 -23.64
CA LEU A 291 4.05 -5.20 -23.14
C LEU A 291 5.48 -4.66 -23.28
N ARG A 292 6.51 -5.53 -23.10
CA ARG A 292 7.91 -5.15 -23.33
C ARG A 292 8.14 -4.77 -24.79
N GLY A 293 7.63 -5.54 -25.74
CA GLY A 293 7.70 -5.21 -27.17
C GLY A 293 6.98 -3.90 -27.51
N LEU A 294 5.75 -3.74 -27.03
CA LEU A 294 4.91 -2.57 -27.28
C LEU A 294 5.44 -1.27 -26.65
N SER A 295 6.21 -1.37 -25.56
CA SER A 295 6.82 -0.21 -24.87
C SER A 295 8.18 0.21 -25.46
N GLY A 296 8.64 -0.44 -26.55
CA GLY A 296 9.96 -0.21 -27.13
C GLY A 296 11.09 -0.81 -26.28
N GLY A 297 10.84 -1.87 -25.52
CA GLY A 297 11.85 -2.58 -24.73
C GLY A 297 12.11 -1.99 -23.34
N LYS A 298 11.16 -1.28 -22.76
CA LYS A 298 11.23 -0.80 -21.37
C LYS A 298 11.08 -1.97 -20.39
N PRO A 299 11.56 -1.82 -19.14
CA PRO A 299 11.36 -2.83 -18.10
C PRO A 299 9.87 -3.08 -17.85
N VAL A 300 9.47 -4.35 -17.86
CA VAL A 300 8.11 -4.80 -17.55
C VAL A 300 8.16 -5.80 -16.41
N GLY A 301 7.37 -5.53 -15.38
CA GLY A 301 7.20 -6.41 -14.24
C GLY A 301 5.75 -6.48 -13.79
N PHE A 302 5.55 -7.08 -12.63
CA PHE A 302 4.21 -7.14 -12.04
C PHE A 302 4.25 -6.97 -10.52
N LYS A 303 3.11 -6.57 -9.95
CA LYS A 303 2.91 -6.41 -8.52
C LYS A 303 1.84 -7.37 -8.02
N LEU A 304 2.12 -7.99 -6.86
CA LEU A 304 1.17 -8.85 -6.18
C LEU A 304 1.37 -8.81 -4.66
N CYS A 305 0.29 -9.10 -3.93
CA CYS A 305 0.38 -9.61 -2.57
C CYS A 305 0.50 -11.14 -2.67
N ILE A 306 1.45 -11.73 -1.96
CA ILE A 306 1.53 -13.20 -1.89
C ILE A 306 0.29 -13.72 -1.14
N GLY A 307 -0.45 -14.60 -1.80
CA GLY A 307 -1.56 -15.35 -1.24
C GLY A 307 -1.16 -16.80 -1.05
N ASP A 308 -1.62 -17.66 -1.96
CA ASP A 308 -1.19 -19.07 -1.99
C ASP A 308 0.24 -19.19 -2.55
N PRO A 309 1.20 -19.75 -1.77
CA PRO A 309 2.56 -20.04 -2.25
C PRO A 309 2.62 -20.83 -3.56
N VAL A 310 1.66 -21.70 -3.79
CA VAL A 310 1.56 -22.55 -5.01
C VAL A 310 1.43 -21.69 -6.27
N GLU A 311 0.67 -20.60 -6.22
CA GLU A 311 0.48 -19.71 -7.37
C GLU A 311 1.78 -18.99 -7.77
N PHE A 312 2.54 -18.50 -6.79
CA PHE A 312 3.84 -17.88 -7.07
C PHE A 312 4.86 -18.88 -7.61
N MET A 313 4.89 -20.11 -7.08
CA MET A 313 5.73 -21.20 -7.62
C MET A 313 5.30 -21.58 -9.04
N GLY A 314 4.00 -21.51 -9.34
CA GLY A 314 3.49 -21.68 -10.70
C GLY A 314 4.04 -20.63 -11.68
N ILE A 315 4.16 -19.35 -11.23
CA ILE A 315 4.82 -18.30 -12.01
C ILE A 315 6.31 -18.64 -12.21
N CYS A 316 7.00 -19.12 -11.19
CA CYS A 316 8.40 -19.56 -11.32
C CYS A 316 8.55 -20.70 -12.32
N LYS A 317 7.67 -21.71 -12.30
CA LYS A 317 7.65 -22.80 -13.30
C LYS A 317 7.39 -22.26 -14.72
N ALA A 318 6.47 -21.30 -14.85
CA ALA A 318 6.20 -20.68 -16.15
C ALA A 318 7.42 -19.93 -16.69
N MET A 319 8.18 -19.20 -15.83
CA MET A 319 9.43 -18.56 -16.24
C MET A 319 10.45 -19.55 -16.78
N LEU A 320 10.61 -20.70 -16.11
CA LEU A 320 11.52 -21.76 -16.55
C LEU A 320 11.05 -22.42 -17.84
N ALA A 321 9.73 -22.66 -17.98
CA ALA A 321 9.17 -23.34 -19.15
C ALA A 321 9.19 -22.46 -20.41
N THR A 322 8.95 -21.16 -20.27
CA THR A 322 8.87 -20.23 -21.41
C THR A 322 10.19 -19.49 -21.70
N GLY A 323 11.09 -19.43 -20.73
CA GLY A 323 12.27 -18.56 -20.79
C GLY A 323 11.95 -17.07 -20.70
N ILE A 324 10.68 -16.69 -20.53
CA ILE A 324 10.26 -15.30 -20.34
C ILE A 324 10.36 -14.93 -18.88
N VAL A 325 11.25 -13.98 -18.57
CA VAL A 325 11.48 -13.51 -17.21
C VAL A 325 11.06 -12.04 -17.11
N PRO A 326 10.24 -11.62 -16.11
CA PRO A 326 9.95 -10.23 -15.86
C PRO A 326 11.22 -9.48 -15.40
N ASP A 327 11.30 -8.18 -15.67
CA ASP A 327 12.43 -7.38 -15.23
C ASP A 327 12.40 -7.15 -13.72
N PHE A 328 11.21 -7.11 -13.14
CA PHE A 328 11.00 -6.94 -11.71
C PHE A 328 9.67 -7.53 -11.22
N ILE A 329 9.61 -7.78 -9.92
CA ILE A 329 8.38 -8.16 -9.20
C ILE A 329 8.28 -7.27 -7.96
N VAL A 330 7.10 -6.70 -7.72
CA VAL A 330 6.80 -5.91 -6.51
C VAL A 330 5.93 -6.73 -5.57
N ILE A 331 6.43 -7.00 -4.37
CA ILE A 331 5.68 -7.66 -3.30
C ILE A 331 4.97 -6.58 -2.48
N ASP A 332 3.63 -6.59 -2.48
CA ASP A 332 2.81 -5.63 -1.75
C ASP A 332 2.19 -6.29 -0.51
N GLY A 333 2.67 -5.94 0.67
CA GLY A 333 2.26 -6.57 1.94
C GLY A 333 0.88 -6.13 2.42
N THR A 334 0.26 -6.98 3.27
CA THR A 334 -1.06 -6.73 3.87
C THR A 334 -1.10 -5.48 4.74
N GLU A 335 0.05 -4.94 5.16
CA GLU A 335 0.15 -3.66 5.84
C GLU A 335 -0.32 -2.49 4.97
N GLY A 336 -0.57 -2.72 3.69
CA GLY A 336 -1.10 -1.77 2.74
C GLY A 336 -2.38 -1.10 3.21
N GLY A 337 -2.78 -0.02 2.57
CA GLY A 337 -4.01 0.69 2.89
C GLY A 337 -4.59 1.37 1.66
N THR A 338 -5.91 1.42 1.60
CA THR A 338 -6.66 2.14 0.56
C THR A 338 -7.90 2.76 1.16
N GLY A 339 -8.50 3.74 0.47
CA GLY A 339 -9.78 4.31 0.87
C GLY A 339 -11.00 3.43 0.56
N ALA A 340 -10.82 2.20 0.05
CA ALA A 340 -11.93 1.38 -0.45
C ALA A 340 -11.74 -0.13 -0.20
N ALA A 341 -11.07 -0.52 0.90
CA ALA A 341 -10.96 -1.92 1.29
C ALA A 341 -12.11 -2.31 2.22
N PRO A 342 -12.78 -3.45 1.99
CA PRO A 342 -13.59 -4.10 3.02
C PRO A 342 -12.71 -4.44 4.24
N VAL A 343 -13.31 -4.37 5.45
CA VAL A 343 -12.57 -4.54 6.71
C VAL A 343 -11.89 -5.92 6.77
N GLU A 344 -12.63 -6.97 6.40
CA GLU A 344 -12.13 -8.34 6.42
C GLU A 344 -10.90 -8.54 5.50
N PHE A 345 -10.90 -7.87 4.33
CA PHE A 345 -9.75 -7.92 3.42
C PHE A 345 -8.55 -7.16 3.98
N ALA A 346 -8.79 -5.99 4.57
CA ALA A 346 -7.71 -5.17 5.13
C ALA A 346 -7.03 -5.83 6.33
N ASP A 347 -7.77 -6.62 7.10
CA ASP A 347 -7.29 -7.15 8.37
C ASP A 347 -6.86 -8.63 8.32
N HIS A 348 -7.33 -9.42 7.31
CA HIS A 348 -7.21 -10.87 7.36
C HIS A 348 -6.78 -11.55 6.06
N VAL A 349 -6.53 -10.84 4.95
CA VAL A 349 -6.24 -11.46 3.65
C VAL A 349 -4.87 -11.07 3.13
N GLY A 350 -4.10 -12.08 2.70
CA GLY A 350 -2.78 -11.94 2.11
C GLY A 350 -1.63 -12.10 3.11
N MET A 351 -0.40 -12.02 2.62
CA MET A 351 0.81 -12.23 3.41
C MET A 351 1.44 -10.88 3.81
N PRO A 352 1.91 -10.71 5.06
CA PRO A 352 2.68 -9.54 5.46
C PRO A 352 3.92 -9.31 4.60
N ALA A 353 4.35 -8.06 4.48
CA ALA A 353 5.41 -7.68 3.56
C ALA A 353 6.73 -8.42 3.77
N ARG A 354 7.17 -8.59 5.01
CA ARG A 354 8.43 -9.31 5.32
C ARG A 354 8.35 -10.79 4.92
N ASP A 355 7.24 -11.43 5.23
CA ASP A 355 7.03 -12.85 4.96
C ASP A 355 6.87 -13.07 3.45
N GLY A 356 6.07 -12.25 2.76
CA GLY A 356 5.88 -12.32 1.32
C GLY A 356 7.16 -12.03 0.54
N LEU A 357 7.95 -11.04 0.98
CA LEU A 357 9.26 -10.74 0.38
C LEU A 357 10.23 -11.89 0.55
N SER A 358 10.39 -12.40 1.79
CA SER A 358 11.27 -13.52 2.08
C SER A 358 10.85 -14.76 1.30
N PHE A 359 9.55 -15.02 1.20
CA PHE A 359 9.02 -16.12 0.40
C PHE A 359 9.40 -15.98 -1.08
N ALA A 360 9.12 -14.82 -1.70
CA ALA A 360 9.42 -14.59 -3.11
C ALA A 360 10.94 -14.65 -3.39
N HIS A 361 11.76 -14.04 -2.52
CA HIS A 361 13.21 -14.09 -2.61
C HIS A 361 13.74 -15.53 -2.61
N ASN A 362 13.30 -16.34 -1.65
CA ASN A 362 13.71 -17.72 -1.51
C ASN A 362 13.17 -18.63 -2.62
N ALA A 363 11.93 -18.41 -3.07
CA ALA A 363 11.38 -19.13 -4.21
C ALA A 363 12.23 -18.91 -5.48
N LEU A 364 12.54 -17.65 -5.80
CA LEU A 364 13.39 -17.31 -6.94
C LEU A 364 14.82 -17.84 -6.80
N ARG A 365 15.41 -17.84 -5.59
CA ARG A 365 16.72 -18.46 -5.32
C ARG A 365 16.66 -19.96 -5.53
N GLY A 366 15.66 -20.60 -4.94
CA GLY A 366 15.48 -22.06 -5.02
C GLY A 366 15.34 -22.59 -6.46
N VAL A 367 14.82 -21.78 -7.37
CA VAL A 367 14.72 -22.11 -8.80
C VAL A 367 15.79 -21.43 -9.67
N GLY A 368 16.80 -20.78 -9.09
CA GLY A 368 17.92 -20.20 -9.82
C GLY A 368 17.60 -18.93 -10.62
N LEU A 369 16.47 -18.27 -10.37
CA LEU A 369 16.03 -17.08 -11.13
C LEU A 369 16.26 -15.74 -10.44
N ARG A 370 16.72 -15.73 -9.16
CA ARG A 370 16.79 -14.50 -8.35
C ARG A 370 17.67 -13.42 -8.97
N ASP A 371 18.75 -13.78 -9.62
CA ASP A 371 19.69 -12.82 -10.21
C ASP A 371 19.15 -12.19 -11.50
N SER A 372 18.17 -12.83 -12.14
CA SER A 372 17.52 -12.36 -13.36
C SER A 372 16.31 -11.44 -13.10
N VAL A 373 15.78 -11.43 -11.87
CA VAL A 373 14.59 -10.67 -11.48
C VAL A 373 14.94 -9.72 -10.34
N ARG A 374 14.61 -8.44 -10.50
CA ARG A 374 14.69 -7.49 -9.41
C ARG A 374 13.45 -7.58 -8.53
N LEU A 375 13.62 -7.56 -7.19
CA LEU A 375 12.52 -7.57 -6.23
C LEU A 375 12.33 -6.21 -5.58
N ALA A 376 11.11 -5.72 -5.57
CA ALA A 376 10.71 -4.60 -4.75
C ALA A 376 9.72 -5.04 -3.68
N VAL A 377 9.58 -4.21 -2.63
CA VAL A 377 8.58 -4.42 -1.59
C VAL A 377 7.87 -3.11 -1.24
N ALA A 378 6.57 -3.21 -0.97
CA ALA A 378 5.75 -2.14 -0.42
C ALA A 378 5.05 -2.64 0.86
N GLY A 379 5.24 -1.91 1.98
CA GLY A 379 4.65 -2.28 3.27
C GLY A 379 5.17 -1.42 4.41
N LYS A 380 4.48 -0.32 4.75
CA LYS A 380 4.81 0.58 5.88
C LYS A 380 6.28 1.07 5.94
N ILE A 381 6.90 1.35 4.83
CA ILE A 381 8.25 1.92 4.79
C ILE A 381 8.21 3.39 5.23
N VAL A 382 8.88 3.75 6.30
CA VAL A 382 8.87 5.09 6.92
C VAL A 382 10.28 5.65 7.13
N SER A 383 11.24 4.79 7.45
CA SER A 383 12.58 5.15 7.88
C SER A 383 13.68 4.46 7.08
N GLY A 384 14.91 4.93 7.19
CA GLY A 384 16.09 4.24 6.67
C GLY A 384 16.30 2.84 7.27
N PHE A 385 15.82 2.62 8.51
CA PHE A 385 15.88 1.31 9.15
C PHE A 385 14.88 0.32 8.54
N ASP A 386 13.67 0.79 8.18
CA ASP A 386 12.71 -0.05 7.45
C ASP A 386 13.27 -0.45 6.09
N LEU A 387 13.88 0.52 5.35
CA LEU A 387 14.59 0.23 4.10
C LEU A 387 15.66 -0.83 4.30
N ALA A 388 16.58 -0.62 5.26
CA ALA A 388 17.67 -1.54 5.54
C ALA A 388 17.18 -2.95 5.86
N THR A 389 16.11 -3.07 6.64
CA THR A 389 15.52 -4.36 7.01
C THR A 389 14.97 -5.09 5.78
N MET A 390 14.23 -4.39 4.90
CA MET A 390 13.66 -5.01 3.70
C MET A 390 14.73 -5.38 2.67
N LEU A 391 15.76 -4.55 2.50
CA LEU A 391 16.91 -4.87 1.65
C LEU A 391 17.65 -6.11 2.15
N ALA A 392 17.82 -6.23 3.48
CA ALA A 392 18.43 -7.40 4.11
C ALA A 392 17.61 -8.69 3.93
N LEU A 393 16.29 -8.59 3.75
CA LEU A 393 15.39 -9.71 3.48
C LEU A 393 15.23 -10.04 1.99
N GLY A 394 15.98 -9.37 1.12
CA GLY A 394 16.07 -9.70 -0.30
C GLY A 394 15.39 -8.73 -1.25
N ALA A 395 14.92 -7.54 -0.81
CA ALA A 395 14.50 -6.50 -1.74
C ALA A 395 15.71 -5.85 -2.41
N ASP A 396 15.56 -5.44 -3.68
CA ASP A 396 16.51 -4.55 -4.35
C ASP A 396 16.15 -3.07 -4.11
N TRP A 397 14.85 -2.75 -3.98
CA TRP A 397 14.35 -1.43 -3.58
C TRP A 397 13.02 -1.51 -2.85
N CYS A 398 12.57 -0.39 -2.29
CA CYS A 398 11.28 -0.27 -1.62
C CYS A 398 10.40 0.79 -2.27
N ASN A 399 9.09 0.55 -2.25
CA ASN A 399 8.07 1.53 -2.60
C ASN A 399 7.31 1.97 -1.35
N ALA A 400 7.01 3.26 -1.23
CA ALA A 400 6.26 3.82 -0.11
C ALA A 400 5.08 4.68 -0.60
N ALA A 401 3.87 4.43 -0.08
CA ALA A 401 2.69 5.23 -0.38
C ALA A 401 2.42 6.24 0.74
N ARG A 402 1.99 5.75 1.91
CA ARG A 402 1.49 6.59 3.01
C ARG A 402 2.55 7.48 3.63
N SER A 403 3.81 7.08 3.62
CA SER A 403 4.92 7.94 4.07
C SER A 403 5.04 9.18 3.18
N PHE A 404 4.93 9.03 1.86
CA PHE A 404 4.88 10.17 0.96
C PHE A 404 3.59 10.97 1.11
N MET A 405 2.44 10.34 1.43
CA MET A 405 1.23 11.09 1.79
C MET A 405 1.44 11.94 3.04
N PHE A 406 2.14 11.43 4.07
CA PHE A 406 2.51 12.25 5.24
C PHE A 406 3.43 13.40 4.86
N ALA A 407 4.38 13.19 3.97
CA ALA A 407 5.22 14.27 3.44
C ALA A 407 4.39 15.35 2.72
N LEU A 408 3.31 14.99 2.03
CA LEU A 408 2.33 15.91 1.47
C LEU A 408 1.51 16.66 2.55
N GLY A 409 1.48 16.17 3.79
CA GLY A 409 0.71 16.74 4.88
C GLY A 409 -0.54 15.95 5.28
N CYS A 410 -0.67 14.69 4.92
CA CYS A 410 -1.70 13.81 5.47
C CYS A 410 -1.59 13.73 6.99
N ILE A 411 -2.72 13.80 7.70
CA ILE A 411 -2.81 13.75 9.17
C ILE A 411 -3.39 12.43 9.68
N GLN A 412 -3.56 11.43 8.82
CA GLN A 412 -4.18 10.13 9.18
C GLN A 412 -5.63 10.26 9.67
N SER A 413 -6.42 11.19 9.10
CA SER A 413 -7.85 11.35 9.43
C SER A 413 -8.71 10.13 9.10
N ARG A 414 -8.22 9.22 8.28
CA ARG A 414 -8.92 8.00 7.80
C ARG A 414 -10.22 8.25 7.03
N SER A 415 -10.46 9.48 6.58
CA SER A 415 -11.61 9.88 5.75
C SER A 415 -11.33 9.83 4.24
N CYS A 416 -10.37 8.98 3.80
CA CYS A 416 -9.97 8.91 2.39
C CYS A 416 -11.07 8.38 1.46
N HIS A 417 -12.06 7.66 1.99
CA HIS A 417 -13.19 7.09 1.25
C HIS A 417 -14.36 8.07 1.06
N THR A 418 -14.43 9.14 1.86
CA THR A 418 -15.61 10.04 1.91
C THR A 418 -15.55 11.24 0.97
N ASP A 419 -14.43 11.46 0.29
CA ASP A 419 -14.07 12.69 -0.45
C ASP A 419 -13.90 13.93 0.45
N GLU A 420 -13.91 13.76 1.78
CA GLU A 420 -13.83 14.85 2.77
C GLU A 420 -12.45 14.96 3.43
N CYS A 421 -11.38 14.58 2.73
CA CYS A 421 -10.03 14.69 3.27
C CYS A 421 -9.71 16.14 3.71
N PRO A 422 -9.42 16.38 5.00
CA PRO A 422 -9.25 17.75 5.51
C PRO A 422 -7.99 18.44 5.01
N THR A 423 -7.00 17.68 4.52
CA THR A 423 -5.72 18.22 4.06
C THR A 423 -5.61 18.36 2.53
N GLY A 424 -6.68 18.03 1.79
CA GLY A 424 -6.67 18.13 0.34
C GLY A 424 -5.90 17.02 -0.39
N VAL A 425 -5.36 16.02 0.31
CA VAL A 425 -4.55 14.96 -0.30
C VAL A 425 -5.41 13.93 -1.03
N ALA A 426 -6.50 13.44 -0.42
CA ALA A 426 -7.31 12.34 -0.94
C ALA A 426 -8.77 12.78 -1.20
N THR A 427 -8.96 13.88 -1.92
CA THR A 427 -10.27 14.46 -2.25
C THR A 427 -10.29 15.00 -3.67
N GLN A 428 -11.47 15.04 -4.29
CA GLN A 428 -11.71 15.69 -5.57
C GLN A 428 -12.36 17.09 -5.38
N ASN A 429 -12.65 17.49 -4.15
CA ASN A 429 -13.20 18.81 -3.85
C ASN A 429 -12.17 19.92 -4.14
N ALA A 430 -12.49 20.81 -5.09
CA ALA A 430 -11.59 21.87 -5.56
C ALA A 430 -11.17 22.85 -4.46
N LEU A 431 -12.04 23.15 -3.49
CA LEU A 431 -11.72 24.06 -2.39
C LEU A 431 -10.73 23.41 -1.41
N ARG A 432 -10.91 22.12 -1.08
CA ARG A 432 -10.00 21.40 -0.19
C ARG A 432 -8.63 21.21 -0.84
N GLN A 433 -8.57 20.94 -2.14
CA GLN A 433 -7.32 20.77 -2.88
C GLN A 433 -6.46 22.05 -2.87
N ARG A 434 -7.06 23.24 -2.88
CA ARG A 434 -6.32 24.52 -2.83
C ARG A 434 -5.45 24.68 -1.58
N GLY A 435 -5.79 24.01 -0.48
CA GLY A 435 -4.96 23.96 0.72
C GLY A 435 -3.62 23.23 0.55
N LEU A 436 -3.45 22.48 -0.56
CA LEU A 436 -2.23 21.79 -0.89
C LEU A 436 -1.45 22.60 -1.95
N ASP A 437 -0.47 23.38 -1.51
CA ASP A 437 0.47 24.08 -2.42
C ASP A 437 1.44 23.08 -3.04
N VAL A 438 1.44 23.01 -4.38
CA VAL A 438 2.22 22.01 -5.13
C VAL A 438 3.73 22.22 -4.95
N ALA A 439 4.21 23.45 -4.93
CA ALA A 439 5.63 23.75 -4.87
C ALA A 439 6.21 23.41 -3.48
N ASP A 440 5.54 23.84 -2.40
CA ASP A 440 5.92 23.50 -1.02
C ASP A 440 5.87 21.98 -0.79
N ARG A 441 4.81 21.32 -1.22
CA ARG A 441 4.65 19.87 -1.01
C ARG A 441 5.64 19.05 -1.84
N ALA A 442 5.98 19.47 -3.05
CA ALA A 442 7.02 18.83 -3.85
C ALA A 442 8.39 18.90 -3.18
N ALA A 443 8.75 20.05 -2.61
CA ALA A 443 9.99 20.19 -1.84
C ALA A 443 9.99 19.24 -0.62
N ARG A 444 8.87 19.12 0.10
CA ARG A 444 8.73 18.20 1.24
C ARG A 444 8.87 16.74 0.83
N VAL A 445 8.29 16.34 -0.30
CA VAL A 445 8.40 14.99 -0.87
C VAL A 445 9.87 14.68 -1.18
N ALA A 446 10.58 15.59 -1.85
CA ALA A 446 12.00 15.43 -2.17
C ALA A 446 12.89 15.41 -0.90
N ASN A 447 12.61 16.26 0.09
CA ASN A 447 13.33 16.29 1.36
C ASN A 447 13.16 14.99 2.15
N PHE A 448 11.92 14.48 2.24
CA PHE A 448 11.63 13.21 2.92
C PHE A 448 12.41 12.06 2.27
N HIS A 449 12.38 11.96 0.95
CA HIS A 449 13.14 10.95 0.20
C HIS A 449 14.63 11.05 0.53
N ARG A 450 15.24 12.24 0.33
CA ARG A 450 16.67 12.48 0.55
C ARG A 450 17.10 12.12 1.97
N ALA A 451 16.40 12.63 2.99
CA ALA A 451 16.73 12.36 4.39
C ALA A 451 16.58 10.88 4.76
N THR A 452 15.62 10.17 4.14
CA THR A 452 15.41 8.74 4.40
C THR A 452 16.50 7.89 3.74
N VAL A 453 16.91 8.20 2.51
CA VAL A 453 18.03 7.52 1.83
C VAL A 453 19.37 7.84 2.51
N GLN A 454 19.58 9.09 2.95
CA GLN A 454 20.76 9.46 3.74
C GLN A 454 20.81 8.66 5.05
N SER A 455 19.69 8.53 5.77
CA SER A 455 19.62 7.71 6.99
C SER A 455 19.95 6.23 6.72
N LEU A 456 19.52 5.69 5.57
CA LEU A 456 19.93 4.35 5.14
C LEU A 456 21.46 4.28 4.93
N GLY A 457 22.06 5.30 4.30
CA GLY A 457 23.50 5.37 4.09
C GLY A 457 24.30 5.39 5.41
N GLU A 458 23.83 6.18 6.37
CA GLU A 458 24.44 6.22 7.71
C GLU A 458 24.40 4.86 8.42
N LEU A 459 23.28 4.11 8.30
CA LEU A 459 23.13 2.76 8.85
C LEU A 459 24.05 1.74 8.18
N ILE A 460 24.15 1.78 6.85
CA ILE A 460 25.04 0.91 6.06
C ILE A 460 26.49 1.18 6.44
N GLY A 461 26.89 2.44 6.51
CA GLY A 461 28.23 2.84 6.93
C GLY A 461 28.56 2.42 8.35
N ALA A 462 27.62 2.55 9.29
CA ALA A 462 27.78 2.09 10.67
C ALA A 462 27.94 0.56 10.76
N ALA A 463 27.33 -0.19 9.85
CA ALA A 463 27.51 -1.64 9.76
C ALA A 463 28.86 -2.04 9.09
N GLY A 464 29.67 -1.08 8.63
CA GLY A 464 30.94 -1.34 7.92
C GLY A 464 30.74 -1.80 6.47
N LEU A 465 29.57 -1.49 5.87
CA LEU A 465 29.21 -1.88 4.51
C LEU A 465 29.30 -0.69 3.54
N HIS A 466 29.63 -0.94 2.28
CA HIS A 466 29.83 0.08 1.25
C HIS A 466 28.58 0.32 0.38
N SER A 467 27.64 -0.61 0.37
CA SER A 467 26.44 -0.52 -0.47
C SER A 467 25.23 -1.24 0.14
N PRO A 468 23.99 -0.85 -0.23
CA PRO A 468 22.78 -1.56 0.17
C PRO A 468 22.75 -3.05 -0.22
N SER A 469 23.38 -3.41 -1.34
CA SER A 469 23.43 -4.80 -1.84
C SER A 469 24.25 -5.74 -0.95
N GLN A 470 25.06 -5.22 -0.03
CA GLN A 470 25.80 -6.02 0.96
C GLN A 470 24.99 -6.33 2.22
N LEU A 471 23.82 -5.69 2.41
CA LEU A 471 22.94 -5.99 3.54
C LEU A 471 22.40 -7.41 3.42
N THR A 472 22.48 -8.16 4.50
CA THR A 472 21.88 -9.50 4.63
C THR A 472 21.17 -9.61 5.97
N ALA A 473 20.26 -10.56 6.10
CA ALA A 473 19.57 -10.85 7.35
C ALA A 473 20.53 -11.19 8.51
N ARG A 474 21.76 -11.61 8.22
CA ARG A 474 22.80 -11.88 9.22
C ARG A 474 23.31 -10.63 9.93
N ALA A 475 23.20 -9.46 9.28
CA ALA A 475 23.61 -8.18 9.89
C ALA A 475 22.60 -7.69 10.93
N PHE A 476 21.42 -8.32 11.03
CA PHE A 476 20.37 -7.93 11.95
C PHE A 476 20.15 -8.98 13.03
N MET A 477 19.80 -8.48 14.21
CA MET A 477 19.35 -9.29 15.33
C MET A 477 17.88 -8.98 15.63
N ILE A 478 17.15 -9.98 16.12
CA ILE A 478 15.77 -9.86 16.57
C ILE A 478 15.62 -10.53 17.92
N ARG A 479 14.71 -10.04 18.76
CA ARG A 479 14.28 -10.79 19.94
C ARG A 479 13.18 -11.75 19.58
N ASP A 480 13.37 -13.03 19.88
CA ASP A 480 12.36 -14.05 19.71
C ASP A 480 11.17 -13.83 20.68
N ASP A 481 10.16 -14.67 20.61
CA ASP A 481 8.98 -14.66 21.48
C ASP A 481 9.32 -14.87 22.98
N LYS A 482 10.50 -15.46 23.27
CA LYS A 482 11.05 -15.65 24.62
C LYS A 482 11.98 -14.51 25.05
N GLY A 483 12.09 -13.45 24.24
CA GLY A 483 12.94 -12.29 24.51
C GLY A 483 14.44 -12.55 24.29
N ARG A 484 14.87 -13.67 23.70
CA ARG A 484 16.29 -13.98 23.44
C ARG A 484 16.74 -13.31 22.14
N PRO A 485 17.96 -12.74 22.10
CA PRO A 485 18.53 -12.21 20.88
C PRO A 485 18.94 -13.35 19.95
N VAL A 486 18.40 -13.36 18.74
CA VAL A 486 18.76 -14.31 17.67
C VAL A 486 19.03 -13.57 16.38
N PRO A 487 19.92 -14.06 15.48
CA PRO A 487 20.09 -13.49 14.16
C PRO A 487 18.77 -13.51 13.37
N LEU A 488 18.46 -12.42 12.66
CA LEU A 488 17.26 -12.33 11.82
C LEU A 488 17.25 -13.43 10.74
N SER A 489 18.42 -13.88 10.29
CA SER A 489 18.59 -14.99 9.35
C SER A 489 18.11 -16.36 9.89
N LEU A 490 17.91 -16.52 11.20
CA LEU A 490 17.27 -17.72 11.76
C LEU A 490 15.75 -17.67 11.66
N MET A 491 15.16 -16.46 11.67
CA MET A 491 13.72 -16.26 11.45
C MET A 491 13.37 -16.30 9.96
N TYR A 492 14.28 -15.82 9.11
CA TYR A 492 14.15 -15.78 7.65
C TYR A 492 15.37 -16.46 7.02
N PRO A 493 15.45 -17.80 7.06
CA PRO A 493 16.57 -18.54 6.46
C PRO A 493 16.55 -18.43 4.94
N GLU A 494 17.73 -18.28 4.36
CA GLU A 494 17.89 -18.28 2.90
C GLU A 494 17.88 -19.69 2.33
N THR A 495 17.18 -19.86 1.20
CA THR A 495 17.19 -21.08 0.41
C THR A 495 18.42 -21.10 -0.52
N ASP A 496 19.08 -22.24 -0.66
CA ASP A 496 20.20 -22.40 -1.57
C ASP A 496 19.79 -22.23 -3.03
N HIS A 497 20.72 -21.66 -3.82
CA HIS A 497 20.49 -21.40 -5.24
C HIS A 497 20.23 -22.71 -6.01
N GLY A 498 19.12 -22.78 -6.76
CA GLY A 498 18.77 -23.88 -7.64
C GLY A 498 18.32 -25.18 -6.95
N VAL A 499 18.26 -25.20 -5.61
CA VAL A 499 17.99 -26.43 -4.84
C VAL A 499 16.61 -27.05 -5.10
N LEU A 500 15.61 -26.27 -5.52
CA LEU A 500 14.28 -26.79 -5.85
C LEU A 500 14.22 -27.49 -7.21
N LEU A 501 15.24 -27.36 -8.05
CA LEU A 501 15.27 -27.95 -9.40
C LEU A 501 15.66 -29.42 -9.41
N ASP A 502 16.32 -29.90 -8.34
CA ASP A 502 16.78 -31.26 -8.23
C ASP A 502 16.41 -31.87 -6.88
N SER A 503 15.37 -32.70 -6.87
CA SER A 503 14.91 -33.38 -5.66
C SER A 503 15.89 -34.44 -5.13
N ALA A 504 16.89 -34.85 -5.92
CA ALA A 504 17.96 -35.75 -5.50
C ALA A 504 19.12 -35.00 -4.80
N ASP A 505 19.17 -33.68 -4.87
CA ASP A 505 20.15 -32.88 -4.11
C ASP A 505 19.97 -33.11 -2.60
N ALA A 506 21.05 -33.46 -1.91
CA ALA A 506 21.02 -33.68 -0.46
C ALA A 506 20.49 -32.49 0.35
N ARG A 507 20.62 -31.29 -0.18
CA ARG A 507 20.11 -30.03 0.42
C ARG A 507 18.59 -29.85 0.27
N TYR A 508 17.97 -30.53 -0.71
CA TYR A 508 16.53 -30.44 -0.96
C TYR A 508 15.71 -30.81 0.28
N ALA A 509 16.11 -31.84 1.00
CA ALA A 509 15.44 -32.30 2.21
C ALA A 509 15.46 -31.24 3.33
N ALA A 510 16.46 -30.35 3.36
CA ALA A 510 16.59 -29.28 4.34
C ALA A 510 15.79 -28.02 3.99
N VAL A 511 15.28 -27.89 2.76
CA VAL A 511 14.39 -26.79 2.36
C VAL A 511 13.09 -26.88 3.16
N ALA A 512 12.59 -25.75 3.66
CA ALA A 512 11.33 -25.73 4.41
C ALA A 512 10.16 -26.31 3.59
N ALA A 513 9.30 -27.07 4.26
CA ALA A 513 8.19 -27.79 3.62
C ALA A 513 7.31 -26.86 2.75
N MET A 514 7.03 -25.63 3.23
CA MET A 514 6.25 -24.63 2.49
C MET A 514 6.77 -24.41 1.05
N TYR A 515 8.10 -24.37 0.83
CA TYR A 515 8.68 -24.19 -0.51
C TYR A 515 8.61 -25.45 -1.34
N ARG A 516 8.94 -26.61 -0.74
CA ARG A 516 8.91 -27.91 -1.43
C ARG A 516 7.51 -28.29 -1.87
N ASP A 517 6.55 -28.25 -0.94
CA ASP A 517 5.16 -28.62 -1.18
C ASP A 517 4.53 -27.71 -2.24
N ALA A 518 4.78 -26.40 -2.13
CA ALA A 518 4.32 -25.42 -3.12
C ALA A 518 4.97 -25.66 -4.49
N TRP A 519 6.27 -25.99 -4.53
CA TRP A 519 6.97 -26.31 -5.78
C TRP A 519 6.42 -27.58 -6.43
N GLU A 520 6.26 -28.65 -5.68
CA GLU A 520 5.79 -29.95 -6.18
C GLU A 520 4.36 -29.86 -6.74
N THR A 521 3.47 -29.14 -6.04
CA THR A 521 2.04 -29.03 -6.39
C THR A 521 1.73 -27.95 -7.43
N SER A 522 2.62 -26.99 -7.65
CA SER A 522 2.41 -25.88 -8.58
C SER A 522 2.38 -26.31 -10.05
N SER A 523 1.77 -25.49 -10.91
CA SER A 523 1.70 -25.69 -12.36
C SER A 523 1.95 -24.38 -13.11
N ALA A 524 2.68 -24.45 -14.23
CA ALA A 524 2.85 -23.33 -15.16
C ALA A 524 1.55 -22.96 -15.91
N ASP A 525 0.64 -23.93 -16.06
CA ASP A 525 -0.56 -23.82 -16.90
C ASP A 525 -1.82 -23.37 -16.13
N ARG A 526 -1.74 -23.23 -14.79
CA ARG A 526 -2.89 -22.83 -13.97
C ARG A 526 -2.45 -22.20 -12.65
N PHE A 527 -3.17 -21.16 -12.20
CA PHE A 527 -2.99 -20.57 -10.88
C PHE A 527 -3.62 -21.45 -9.78
N ASN A 528 -4.89 -21.85 -9.92
CA ASN A 528 -5.62 -22.62 -8.91
C ASN A 528 -5.40 -24.12 -9.04
N VAL A 529 -4.85 -24.75 -8.00
CA VAL A 529 -4.69 -26.22 -7.91
C VAL A 529 -5.85 -26.89 -7.17
N THR A 530 -6.57 -26.15 -6.33
CA THR A 530 -7.63 -26.66 -5.43
C THR A 530 -8.90 -27.14 -6.13
N SER A 531 -9.12 -26.81 -7.41
CA SER A 531 -10.32 -27.28 -8.15
C SER A 531 -10.27 -28.76 -8.57
N SER A 532 -9.12 -29.44 -8.48
CA SER A 532 -8.99 -30.86 -8.85
C SER A 532 -9.15 -31.85 -7.68
N HIS A 533 -9.02 -31.38 -6.42
CA HIS A 533 -9.19 -32.25 -5.24
C HIS A 533 -10.65 -32.36 -4.77
N GLY A 534 -11.53 -31.47 -5.23
CA GLY A 534 -12.96 -31.48 -4.85
C GLY A 534 -13.83 -32.43 -5.66
N SER A 535 -13.41 -32.86 -6.84
CA SER A 535 -14.18 -33.78 -7.70
C SER A 535 -13.93 -35.26 -7.36
N ASP A 536 -12.73 -35.66 -6.93
CA ASP A 536 -12.43 -37.05 -6.60
C ASP A 536 -12.97 -37.51 -5.24
N GLN A 537 -13.04 -36.62 -4.24
CA GLN A 537 -13.58 -37.00 -2.92
C GLN A 537 -15.10 -37.04 -2.85
N ARG A 538 -15.84 -36.45 -3.82
CA ARG A 538 -17.30 -36.58 -3.87
C ARG A 538 -17.75 -37.86 -4.55
N ASN A 539 -16.98 -38.41 -5.48
CA ASN A 539 -17.33 -39.68 -6.13
C ASN A 539 -17.08 -40.92 -5.24
N THR A 540 -16.08 -40.88 -4.37
CA THR A 540 -15.81 -42.01 -3.45
C THR A 540 -16.79 -42.06 -2.24
N ARG A 541 -17.54 -40.99 -1.94
CA ARG A 541 -18.57 -41.01 -0.88
C ARG A 541 -19.96 -41.39 -1.39
N SER A 542 -20.23 -41.35 -2.69
CA SER A 542 -21.52 -41.80 -3.24
C SER A 542 -21.54 -43.31 -3.50
N GLU A 543 -20.42 -43.95 -3.72
CA GLU A 543 -20.33 -45.42 -3.91
C GLU A 543 -20.28 -46.23 -2.59
N ALA A 544 -20.07 -45.56 -1.44
CA ALA A 544 -20.10 -46.20 -0.12
C ALA A 544 -21.46 -46.16 0.57
N ARG A 545 -22.56 -45.71 -0.14
CA ARG A 545 -23.92 -45.61 0.36
C ARG A 545 -24.99 -46.19 -0.61
N ALA A 546 -24.59 -47.09 -1.52
CA ALA A 546 -25.53 -47.89 -2.29
C ALA A 546 -25.52 -49.35 -1.84
#